data_aa2c6ee923c89577dc85542a4a0b6ad2
#
_entry.id   aa2c6ee923c89577dc85542a4a0b6ad2
#
_cell.length_a   1.000
_cell.length_b   1.000
_cell.length_c   1.000
_cell.angle_alpha   90.00
_cell.angle_beta   90.00
_cell.angle_gamma   90.00
#
_symmetry.space_group_name_H-M   'P 1'
#
loop_
_entity.id
_entity.type
_entity.pdbx_description
1 polymer ?
#
loop_
_entity_poly.entity_id
_entity_poly.type
_entity_poly.pdbx_seq_one_letter_code
_entity_poly.pdbx_strand_id
1 'polypeptide(L)'
;MLHGRVFMKKIWVFLTAALYIALGAAYGANRYFLTDSATGFSESPYWLQYLLLAAGLAFMLPLIFAIRPSQRVELGGASFRSLLMVLGVWFAVASIAEIVQHCADSALYSIHAVLQLGTAAWVIWLAVWSKNHAAPPRHSALWGILACASLYLLVPMRFMTHQSSIVRVGNTMQLLSALAALLFAASCLRRVYLPSGNYTRQLCATGLCAFLLCSCQGAAALLTASRDSVTAQNYATNFALLVLGIVGLYTAVC
;
A
#
# COMPACT_ATOMS: atom_id res chain seq x y z
N MET A 1 10.31 26.69 20.82
CA MET A 1 9.60 26.69 19.53
C MET A 1 9.65 25.39 18.74
N LEU A 2 10.67 24.53 18.86
CA LEU A 2 10.74 23.23 18.15
C LEU A 2 9.70 22.21 18.64
N HIS A 3 9.46 22.10 19.95
CA HIS A 3 8.51 21.14 20.55
C HIS A 3 7.07 21.32 20.05
N GLY A 4 6.60 22.55 19.90
CA GLY A 4 5.24 22.81 19.43
C GLY A 4 4.99 22.39 17.97
N ARG A 5 6.02 22.47 17.11
CA ARG A 5 5.90 22.09 15.69
C ARG A 5 5.89 20.57 15.47
N VAL A 6 6.67 19.82 16.26
CA VAL A 6 6.66 18.35 16.23
C VAL A 6 5.30 17.81 16.73
N PHE A 7 4.75 18.44 17.75
CA PHE A 7 3.42 18.10 18.29
C PHE A 7 2.32 18.37 17.25
N MET A 8 2.35 19.53 16.57
CA MET A 8 1.39 19.83 15.50
C MET A 8 1.47 18.83 14.33
N LYS A 9 2.69 18.42 13.90
CA LYS A 9 2.85 17.39 12.85
C LYS A 9 2.14 16.10 13.25
N LYS A 10 2.36 15.61 14.47
CA LYS A 10 1.73 14.37 14.94
C LYS A 10 0.19 14.48 14.96
N ILE A 11 -0.35 15.58 15.45
CA ILE A 11 -1.80 15.81 15.45
C ILE A 11 -2.37 15.75 14.03
N TRP A 12 -1.73 16.43 13.07
CA TRP A 12 -2.17 16.43 11.67
C TRP A 12 -2.12 15.02 11.04
N VAL A 13 -1.07 14.24 11.33
CA VAL A 13 -1.00 12.84 10.85
C VAL A 13 -2.12 12.00 11.45
N PHE A 14 -2.42 12.16 12.75
CA PHE A 14 -3.53 11.44 13.39
C PHE A 14 -4.88 11.87 12.82
N LEU A 15 -5.12 13.17 12.60
CA LEU A 15 -6.36 13.65 11.98
C LEU A 15 -6.51 13.11 10.56
N THR A 16 -5.43 13.11 9.77
CA THR A 16 -5.44 12.54 8.42
C THR A 16 -5.72 11.04 8.45
N ALA A 17 -5.11 10.30 9.37
CA ALA A 17 -5.35 8.86 9.53
C ALA A 17 -6.81 8.58 9.95
N ALA A 18 -7.36 9.35 10.88
CA ALA A 18 -8.76 9.22 11.31
C ALA A 18 -9.73 9.51 10.15
N LEU A 19 -9.47 10.56 9.37
CA LEU A 19 -10.24 10.87 8.16
C LEU A 19 -10.18 9.71 7.16
N TYR A 20 -9.00 9.14 6.92
CA TYR A 20 -8.81 8.04 5.98
C TYR A 20 -9.53 6.76 6.43
N ILE A 21 -9.54 6.47 7.72
CA ILE A 21 -10.31 5.37 8.28
C ILE A 21 -11.82 5.61 8.07
N ALA A 22 -12.30 6.83 8.31
CA ALA A 22 -13.69 7.19 8.07
C ALA A 22 -14.08 7.07 6.58
N LEU A 23 -13.22 7.51 5.67
CA LEU A 23 -13.42 7.34 4.22
C LEU A 23 -13.41 5.87 3.80
N GLY A 24 -12.51 5.05 4.38
CA GLY A 24 -12.49 3.60 4.18
C GLY A 24 -13.76 2.92 4.68
N ALA A 25 -14.27 3.32 5.85
CA ALA A 25 -15.52 2.81 6.39
C ALA A 25 -16.72 3.20 5.50
N ALA A 26 -16.78 4.45 5.03
CA ALA A 26 -17.81 4.91 4.11
C ALA A 26 -17.76 4.15 2.77
N TYR A 27 -16.56 3.91 2.24
CA TYR A 27 -16.37 3.09 1.04
C TYR A 27 -16.84 1.63 1.27
N GLY A 28 -16.48 1.05 2.42
CA GLY A 28 -16.91 -0.30 2.80
C GLY A 28 -18.42 -0.43 2.93
N ALA A 29 -19.06 0.55 3.60
CA ALA A 29 -20.51 0.60 3.71
C ALA A 29 -21.19 0.72 2.32
N ASN A 30 -20.68 1.59 1.46
CA ASN A 30 -21.18 1.72 0.09
C ASN A 30 -21.05 0.41 -0.68
N ARG A 31 -19.89 -0.24 -0.61
CA ARG A 31 -19.67 -1.53 -1.28
C ARG A 31 -20.57 -2.63 -0.75
N TYR A 32 -20.81 -2.66 0.56
CA TYR A 32 -21.63 -3.70 1.20
C TYR A 32 -23.11 -3.53 0.93
N PHE A 33 -23.63 -2.30 1.04
CA PHE A 33 -25.07 -2.03 1.00
C PHE A 33 -25.58 -1.59 -0.38
N LEU A 34 -24.75 -0.87 -1.16
CA LEU A 34 -25.17 -0.17 -2.37
C LEU A 34 -24.50 -0.68 -3.65
N THR A 35 -23.69 -1.75 -3.57
CA THR A 35 -23.05 -2.32 -4.75
C THR A 35 -23.61 -3.71 -5.01
N ASP A 36 -24.07 -3.95 -6.23
CA ASP A 36 -24.48 -5.28 -6.67
C ASP A 36 -23.25 -6.19 -6.80
N SER A 37 -23.26 -7.33 -6.10
CA SER A 37 -22.14 -8.27 -6.09
C SER A 37 -21.94 -8.99 -7.43
N ALA A 38 -23.00 -9.14 -8.23
CA ALA A 38 -22.94 -9.84 -9.51
C ALA A 38 -22.34 -8.96 -10.62
N THR A 39 -22.71 -7.69 -10.66
CA THR A 39 -22.32 -6.76 -11.74
C THR A 39 -21.19 -5.81 -11.34
N GLY A 40 -20.99 -5.60 -10.03
CA GLY A 40 -20.04 -4.64 -9.49
C GLY A 40 -20.44 -3.16 -9.68
N PHE A 41 -21.68 -2.91 -10.12
CA PHE A 41 -22.23 -1.55 -10.22
C PHE A 41 -22.75 -1.07 -8.87
N SER A 42 -22.48 0.20 -8.56
CA SER A 42 -22.98 0.86 -7.36
C SER A 42 -24.27 1.64 -7.67
N GLU A 43 -25.27 1.52 -6.82
CA GLU A 43 -26.48 2.36 -6.87
C GLU A 43 -26.19 3.81 -6.50
N SER A 44 -25.10 4.04 -5.72
CA SER A 44 -24.66 5.39 -5.40
C SER A 44 -23.93 6.04 -6.58
N PRO A 45 -24.00 7.37 -6.72
CA PRO A 45 -23.28 8.08 -7.76
C PRO A 45 -21.78 7.80 -7.67
N TYR A 46 -21.19 7.17 -8.69
CA TYR A 46 -19.75 6.82 -8.72
C TYR A 46 -18.83 8.04 -8.58
N TRP A 47 -19.23 9.19 -9.11
CA TRP A 47 -18.47 10.44 -9.02
C TRP A 47 -18.31 10.92 -7.58
N LEU A 48 -19.27 10.64 -6.69
CA LEU A 48 -19.19 11.01 -5.28
C LEU A 48 -18.04 10.28 -4.57
N GLN A 49 -17.83 9.00 -4.89
CA GLN A 49 -16.75 8.21 -4.31
C GLN A 49 -15.37 8.72 -4.75
N TYR A 50 -15.24 9.11 -6.03
CA TYR A 50 -14.00 9.72 -6.53
C TYR A 50 -13.77 11.11 -5.95
N LEU A 51 -14.82 11.89 -5.74
CA LEU A 51 -14.73 13.21 -5.10
C LEU A 51 -14.27 13.08 -3.64
N LEU A 52 -14.82 12.12 -2.90
CA LEU A 52 -14.40 11.83 -1.53
C LEU A 52 -12.94 11.36 -1.47
N LEU A 53 -12.52 10.52 -2.42
CA LEU A 53 -11.12 10.11 -2.55
C LEU A 53 -10.21 11.31 -2.84
N ALA A 54 -10.57 12.14 -3.82
CA ALA A 54 -9.80 13.33 -4.17
C ALA A 54 -9.71 14.32 -3.01
N ALA A 55 -10.81 14.54 -2.27
CA ALA A 55 -10.83 15.37 -1.07
C ALA A 55 -9.91 14.80 0.03
N GLY A 56 -9.94 13.47 0.25
CA GLY A 56 -9.03 12.79 1.18
C GLY A 56 -7.56 12.98 0.80
N LEU A 57 -7.23 12.80 -0.47
CA LEU A 57 -5.87 13.03 -0.96
C LEU A 57 -5.47 14.51 -0.87
N ALA A 58 -6.37 15.45 -1.14
CA ALA A 58 -6.10 16.87 -1.00
C ALA A 58 -5.85 17.26 0.47
N PHE A 59 -6.51 16.61 1.42
CA PHE A 59 -6.35 16.89 2.85
C PHE A 59 -4.93 16.63 3.37
N MET A 60 -4.16 15.76 2.72
CA MET A 60 -2.75 15.53 3.09
C MET A 60 -1.79 16.64 2.63
N LEU A 61 -2.17 17.48 1.66
CA LEU A 61 -1.28 18.48 1.07
C LEU A 61 -0.70 19.46 2.10
N PRO A 62 -1.48 20.06 3.02
CA PRO A 62 -0.93 20.93 4.06
C PRO A 62 0.13 20.23 4.91
N LEU A 63 -0.07 18.96 5.22
CA LEU A 63 0.88 18.17 5.99
C LEU A 63 2.20 17.99 5.23
N ILE A 64 2.14 17.66 3.94
CA ILE A 64 3.34 17.47 3.10
C ILE A 64 4.15 18.77 3.01
N PHE A 65 3.49 19.91 2.86
CA PHE A 65 4.16 21.22 2.81
C PHE A 65 4.75 21.64 4.19
N ALA A 66 4.12 21.21 5.29
CA ALA A 66 4.60 21.49 6.63
C ALA A 66 5.86 20.67 7.01
N ILE A 67 6.12 19.53 6.34
CA ILE A 67 7.26 18.68 6.60
C ILE A 67 8.55 19.36 6.09
N ARG A 68 9.51 19.55 7.01
CA ARG A 68 10.83 20.05 6.64
C ARG A 68 11.65 18.95 5.95
N PRO A 69 12.39 19.30 4.91
CA PRO A 69 13.15 18.30 4.15
C PRO A 69 14.31 17.65 4.92
N SER A 70 14.73 18.23 6.05
CA SER A 70 15.86 17.74 6.85
C SER A 70 15.50 16.72 7.94
N GLN A 71 14.22 16.35 8.09
CA GLN A 71 13.83 15.36 9.08
C GLN A 71 14.22 13.96 8.59
N ARG A 72 15.13 13.32 9.31
CA ARG A 72 15.48 11.91 9.06
C ARG A 72 14.36 11.03 9.62
N VAL A 73 13.78 10.18 8.77
CA VAL A 73 12.90 9.10 9.22
C VAL A 73 13.81 7.99 9.73
N GLU A 74 13.69 7.62 11.00
CA GLU A 74 14.42 6.49 11.57
C GLU A 74 13.69 5.19 11.19
N LEU A 75 14.20 4.49 10.19
CA LEU A 75 13.67 3.22 9.69
C LEU A 75 14.11 2.00 10.54
N GLY A 76 14.70 2.22 11.73
CA GLY A 76 15.35 1.17 12.52
C GLY A 76 14.60 0.70 13.77
N GLY A 77 13.42 1.21 14.07
CA GLY A 77 12.67 0.87 15.28
C GLY A 77 12.18 -0.60 15.33
N ALA A 78 12.05 -1.18 16.53
CA ALA A 78 11.57 -2.55 16.70
C ALA A 78 10.19 -2.76 16.06
N SER A 79 9.28 -1.79 16.23
CA SER A 79 7.94 -1.83 15.63
C SER A 79 7.97 -1.82 14.10
N PHE A 80 8.87 -1.04 13.51
CA PHE A 80 9.03 -1.01 12.05
C PHE A 80 9.51 -2.36 11.51
N ARG A 81 10.48 -2.99 12.18
CA ARG A 81 10.96 -4.33 11.83
C ARG A 81 9.86 -5.37 11.89
N SER A 82 9.07 -5.36 12.97
CA SER A 82 7.95 -6.30 13.10
C SER A 82 6.94 -6.13 11.97
N LEU A 83 6.61 -4.89 11.59
CA LEU A 83 5.72 -4.61 10.46
C LEU A 83 6.30 -5.11 9.13
N LEU A 84 7.60 -4.92 8.88
CA LEU A 84 8.25 -5.44 7.68
C LEU A 84 8.26 -6.97 7.66
N MET A 85 8.49 -7.64 8.82
CA MET A 85 8.42 -9.10 8.90
C MET A 85 7.01 -9.61 8.56
N VAL A 86 5.96 -9.00 9.14
CA VAL A 86 4.56 -9.34 8.83
C VAL A 86 4.27 -9.11 7.34
N LEU A 87 4.73 -7.99 6.78
CA LEU A 87 4.56 -7.68 5.36
C LEU A 87 5.21 -8.74 4.48
N GLY A 88 6.46 -9.14 4.78
CA GLY A 88 7.17 -10.16 4.04
C GLY A 88 6.48 -11.53 4.10
N VAL A 89 5.99 -11.93 5.28
CA VAL A 89 5.21 -13.17 5.44
C VAL A 89 3.95 -13.15 4.58
N TRP A 90 3.19 -12.04 4.57
CA TRP A 90 1.98 -11.95 3.76
C TRP A 90 2.24 -11.90 2.26
N PHE A 91 3.34 -11.32 1.80
CA PHE A 91 3.75 -11.44 0.41
C PHE A 91 4.12 -12.88 0.04
N ALA A 92 4.76 -13.64 0.93
CA ALA A 92 5.04 -15.05 0.71
C ALA A 92 3.74 -15.89 0.63
N VAL A 93 2.79 -15.65 1.55
CA VAL A 93 1.48 -16.32 1.52
C VAL A 93 0.72 -16.00 0.24
N ALA A 94 0.71 -14.75 -0.20
CA ALA A 94 0.06 -14.34 -1.43
C ALA A 94 0.71 -15.00 -2.67
N SER A 95 2.04 -15.08 -2.71
CA SER A 95 2.77 -15.77 -3.78
C SER A 95 2.44 -17.26 -3.83
N ILE A 96 2.43 -17.94 -2.68
CA ILE A 96 2.08 -19.37 -2.61
C ILE A 96 0.63 -19.59 -3.06
N ALA A 97 -0.31 -18.76 -2.61
CA ALA A 97 -1.70 -18.84 -3.03
C ALA A 97 -1.86 -18.65 -4.54
N GLU A 98 -1.09 -17.75 -5.15
CA GLU A 98 -1.09 -17.53 -6.59
C GLU A 98 -0.54 -18.73 -7.36
N ILE A 99 0.56 -19.31 -6.89
CA ILE A 99 1.13 -20.53 -7.48
C ILE A 99 0.10 -21.67 -7.46
N VAL A 100 -0.55 -21.90 -6.33
CA VAL A 100 -1.52 -22.99 -6.16
C VAL A 100 -2.75 -22.80 -7.05
N GLN A 101 -3.22 -21.55 -7.23
CA GLN A 101 -4.47 -21.29 -7.94
C GLN A 101 -4.30 -21.09 -9.45
N HIS A 102 -3.19 -20.49 -9.89
CA HIS A 102 -3.08 -19.98 -11.26
C HIS A 102 -1.80 -20.36 -12.00
N CYS A 103 -0.94 -21.20 -11.43
CA CYS A 103 0.33 -21.58 -12.08
C CYS A 103 0.12 -22.27 -13.44
N ALA A 104 -1.01 -22.97 -13.60
CA ALA A 104 -1.36 -23.64 -14.85
C ALA A 104 -2.07 -22.74 -15.89
N ASP A 105 -2.60 -21.59 -15.44
CA ASP A 105 -3.48 -20.76 -16.29
C ASP A 105 -2.69 -19.85 -17.24
N SER A 106 -1.56 -19.30 -16.78
CA SER A 106 -0.78 -18.34 -17.56
C SER A 106 0.63 -18.17 -17.03
N ALA A 107 1.61 -18.07 -17.94
CA ALA A 107 3.00 -17.74 -17.60
C ALA A 107 3.13 -16.41 -16.85
N LEU A 108 2.23 -15.45 -17.08
CA LEU A 108 2.25 -14.16 -16.41
C LEU A 108 2.03 -14.30 -14.89
N TYR A 109 1.08 -15.14 -14.46
CA TYR A 109 0.84 -15.42 -13.04
C TYR A 109 2.05 -16.11 -12.40
N SER A 110 2.66 -17.06 -13.09
CA SER A 110 3.87 -17.73 -12.60
C SER A 110 5.03 -16.76 -12.41
N ILE A 111 5.26 -15.87 -13.37
CA ILE A 111 6.30 -14.83 -13.28
C ILE A 111 6.02 -13.88 -12.13
N HIS A 112 4.78 -13.41 -12.01
CA HIS A 112 4.38 -12.51 -10.91
C HIS A 112 4.57 -13.17 -9.55
N ALA A 113 4.14 -14.42 -9.38
CA ALA A 113 4.29 -15.17 -8.14
C ALA A 113 5.77 -15.34 -7.73
N VAL A 114 6.65 -15.68 -8.66
CA VAL A 114 8.10 -15.78 -8.41
C VAL A 114 8.68 -14.44 -7.98
N LEU A 115 8.33 -13.35 -8.67
CA LEU A 115 8.77 -12.00 -8.30
C LEU A 115 8.22 -11.57 -6.94
N GLN A 116 6.99 -11.93 -6.62
CA GLN A 116 6.35 -11.64 -5.33
C GLN A 116 7.03 -12.40 -4.19
N LEU A 117 7.44 -13.66 -4.42
CA LEU A 117 8.26 -14.42 -3.47
C LEU A 117 9.63 -13.76 -3.25
N GLY A 118 10.26 -13.27 -4.32
CA GLY A 118 11.48 -12.47 -4.24
C GLY A 118 11.28 -11.18 -3.43
N THR A 119 10.12 -10.53 -3.58
CA THR A 119 9.73 -9.35 -2.78
C THR A 119 9.62 -9.72 -1.31
N ALA A 120 8.97 -10.83 -0.99
CA ALA A 120 8.85 -11.33 0.38
C ALA A 120 10.23 -11.56 1.02
N ALA A 121 11.10 -12.26 0.32
CA ALA A 121 12.46 -12.54 0.78
C ALA A 121 13.26 -11.25 1.01
N TRP A 122 13.17 -10.29 0.09
CA TRP A 122 13.86 -9.01 0.22
C TRP A 122 13.34 -8.18 1.39
N VAL A 123 12.03 -8.12 1.60
CA VAL A 123 11.42 -7.37 2.72
C VAL A 123 11.82 -7.98 4.06
N ILE A 124 11.80 -9.31 4.18
CA ILE A 124 12.25 -10.03 5.38
C ILE A 124 13.73 -9.77 5.63
N TRP A 125 14.56 -9.88 4.58
CA TRP A 125 15.98 -9.57 4.68
C TRP A 125 16.22 -8.13 5.14
N LEU A 126 15.49 -7.15 4.59
CA LEU A 126 15.56 -5.75 4.99
C LEU A 126 15.18 -5.56 6.48
N ALA A 127 14.16 -6.27 6.96
CA ALA A 127 13.75 -6.25 8.36
C ALA A 127 14.86 -6.77 9.29
N VAL A 128 15.52 -7.85 8.91
CA VAL A 128 16.65 -8.41 9.66
C VAL A 128 17.86 -7.48 9.61
N TRP A 129 18.19 -6.95 8.43
CA TRP A 129 19.31 -6.04 8.22
C TRP A 129 19.15 -4.74 9.03
N SER A 130 17.95 -4.19 9.10
CA SER A 130 17.67 -2.95 9.83
C SER A 130 17.97 -3.03 11.34
N LYS A 131 18.16 -4.25 11.88
CA LYS A 131 18.60 -4.47 13.27
C LYS A 131 19.97 -3.84 13.55
N ASN A 132 20.86 -3.85 12.57
CA ASN A 132 22.24 -3.41 12.74
C ASN A 132 22.43 -1.90 12.48
N HIS A 133 21.35 -1.15 12.21
CA HIS A 133 21.37 0.30 11.90
C HIS A 133 22.33 0.70 10.76
N ALA A 134 22.86 -0.25 10.02
CA ALA A 134 23.77 0.00 8.91
C ALA A 134 22.98 0.22 7.61
N ALA A 135 23.51 1.08 6.74
CA ALA A 135 22.96 1.18 5.38
C ALA A 135 23.17 -0.15 4.63
N PRO A 136 22.16 -0.66 3.92
CA PRO A 136 22.30 -1.90 3.18
C PRO A 136 23.36 -1.76 2.07
N PRO A 137 24.07 -2.84 1.72
CA PRO A 137 25.08 -2.79 0.69
C PRO A 137 24.47 -2.43 -0.67
N ARG A 138 25.18 -1.62 -1.47
CA ARG A 138 24.67 -1.09 -2.75
C ARG A 138 24.23 -2.16 -3.74
N HIS A 139 24.88 -3.33 -3.76
CA HIS A 139 24.51 -4.43 -4.65
C HIS A 139 23.13 -5.01 -4.32
N SER A 140 22.62 -4.86 -3.09
CA SER A 140 21.30 -5.30 -2.73
C SER A 140 20.18 -4.40 -3.30
N ALA A 141 20.52 -3.26 -3.92
CA ALA A 141 19.53 -2.40 -4.58
C ALA A 141 18.84 -3.11 -5.76
N LEU A 142 19.54 -4.01 -6.46
CA LEU A 142 18.95 -4.81 -7.53
C LEU A 142 17.77 -5.66 -7.02
N TRP A 143 17.93 -6.28 -5.85
CA TRP A 143 16.84 -7.04 -5.22
C TRP A 143 15.65 -6.15 -4.87
N GLY A 144 15.89 -4.93 -4.41
CA GLY A 144 14.83 -3.96 -4.18
C GLY A 144 14.10 -3.52 -5.46
N ILE A 145 14.83 -3.39 -6.57
CA ILE A 145 14.23 -3.10 -7.89
C ILE A 145 13.37 -4.29 -8.35
N LEU A 146 13.84 -5.52 -8.18
CA LEU A 146 13.05 -6.72 -8.49
C LEU A 146 11.79 -6.81 -7.61
N ALA A 147 11.88 -6.40 -6.34
CA ALA A 147 10.72 -6.29 -5.47
C ALA A 147 9.67 -5.28 -5.98
N CYS A 148 10.12 -4.12 -6.50
CA CYS A 148 9.22 -3.18 -7.15
C CYS A 148 8.63 -3.74 -8.45
N ALA A 149 9.33 -4.63 -9.16
CA ALA A 149 8.83 -5.25 -10.38
C ALA A 149 7.59 -6.12 -10.15
N SER A 150 7.48 -6.81 -9.00
CA SER A 150 6.27 -7.56 -8.66
C SER A 150 5.04 -6.64 -8.53
N LEU A 151 5.19 -5.51 -7.83
CA LEU A 151 4.13 -4.52 -7.69
C LEU A 151 3.82 -3.83 -9.03
N TYR A 152 4.83 -3.64 -9.88
CA TYR A 152 4.63 -3.11 -11.24
C TYR A 152 3.79 -4.07 -12.09
N LEU A 153 4.05 -5.38 -12.06
CA LEU A 153 3.26 -6.37 -12.78
C LEU A 153 1.83 -6.51 -12.21
N LEU A 154 1.65 -6.30 -10.92
CA LEU A 154 0.32 -6.31 -10.31
C LEU A 154 -0.62 -5.26 -10.93
N VAL A 155 -0.09 -4.11 -11.37
CA VAL A 155 -0.88 -3.04 -11.99
C VAL A 155 -1.54 -3.51 -13.29
N PRO A 156 -0.82 -3.95 -14.35
CA PRO A 156 -1.44 -4.43 -15.58
C PRO A 156 -2.28 -5.69 -15.35
N MET A 157 -1.89 -6.58 -14.45
CA MET A 157 -2.71 -7.76 -14.12
C MET A 157 -4.09 -7.35 -13.60
N ARG A 158 -4.16 -6.41 -12.65
CA ARG A 158 -5.44 -5.88 -12.16
C ARG A 158 -6.22 -5.13 -13.23
N PHE A 159 -5.54 -4.43 -14.13
CA PHE A 159 -6.19 -3.76 -15.26
C PHE A 159 -6.81 -4.77 -16.23
N MET A 160 -6.09 -5.84 -16.57
CA MET A 160 -6.54 -6.84 -17.55
C MET A 160 -7.64 -7.74 -17.00
N THR A 161 -7.54 -8.16 -15.74
CA THR A 161 -8.51 -9.10 -15.14
C THR A 161 -9.83 -8.46 -14.76
N HIS A 162 -9.86 -7.19 -14.43
CA HIS A 162 -11.04 -6.57 -13.83
C HIS A 162 -11.75 -5.57 -14.75
N GLN A 163 -11.37 -5.47 -16.02
CA GLN A 163 -11.95 -4.49 -16.96
C GLN A 163 -12.28 -3.16 -16.25
N SER A 164 -11.26 -2.38 -15.95
CA SER A 164 -11.41 -1.13 -15.20
C SER A 164 -12.35 -0.19 -15.96
N SER A 165 -13.52 0.02 -15.41
CA SER A 165 -14.47 1.01 -15.88
C SER A 165 -14.64 2.06 -14.78
N ILE A 166 -14.72 3.33 -15.17
CA ILE A 166 -14.96 4.43 -14.22
C ILE A 166 -16.22 4.18 -13.39
N VAL A 167 -17.20 3.51 -13.94
CA VAL A 167 -18.46 3.17 -13.26
C VAL A 167 -18.29 2.02 -12.25
N ARG A 168 -17.31 1.13 -12.47
CA ARG A 168 -16.98 0.03 -11.55
C ARG A 168 -15.92 0.49 -10.54
N VAL A 169 -16.35 1.26 -9.54
CA VAL A 169 -15.46 1.91 -8.56
C VAL A 169 -14.55 0.91 -7.87
N GLY A 170 -15.04 -0.29 -7.52
CA GLY A 170 -14.25 -1.33 -6.84
C GLY A 170 -13.00 -1.74 -7.62
N ASN A 171 -13.14 -1.96 -8.92
CA ASN A 171 -12.03 -2.37 -9.78
C ASN A 171 -10.98 -1.24 -9.93
N THR A 172 -11.46 -0.02 -10.12
CA THR A 172 -10.57 1.16 -10.18
C THR A 172 -9.83 1.38 -8.88
N MET A 173 -10.49 1.19 -7.72
CA MET A 173 -9.84 1.31 -6.41
C MET A 173 -8.76 0.23 -6.20
N GLN A 174 -8.97 -1.00 -6.67
CA GLN A 174 -7.94 -2.04 -6.64
C GLN A 174 -6.73 -1.68 -7.52
N LEU A 175 -6.95 -1.10 -8.69
CA LEU A 175 -5.87 -0.61 -9.55
C LEU A 175 -5.10 0.53 -8.87
N LEU A 176 -5.81 1.52 -8.31
CA LEU A 176 -5.20 2.64 -7.59
C LEU A 176 -4.40 2.17 -6.36
N SER A 177 -4.86 1.13 -5.66
CA SER A 177 -4.12 0.56 -4.54
C SER A 177 -2.79 -0.08 -4.98
N ALA A 178 -2.76 -0.77 -6.11
CA ALA A 178 -1.52 -1.33 -6.67
C ALA A 178 -0.54 -0.22 -7.08
N LEU A 179 -1.03 0.86 -7.71
CA LEU A 179 -0.22 2.03 -8.04
C LEU A 179 0.35 2.73 -6.79
N ALA A 180 -0.49 2.92 -5.76
CA ALA A 180 -0.03 3.52 -4.50
C ALA A 180 1.02 2.66 -3.80
N ALA A 181 0.85 1.34 -3.81
CA ALA A 181 1.82 0.38 -3.28
C ALA A 181 3.16 0.48 -4.01
N LEU A 182 3.14 0.52 -5.35
CA LEU A 182 4.33 0.66 -6.18
C LEU A 182 5.06 1.99 -5.90
N LEU A 183 4.33 3.11 -5.87
CA LEU A 183 4.91 4.43 -5.59
C LEU A 183 5.52 4.50 -4.19
N PHE A 184 4.86 3.91 -3.20
CA PHE A 184 5.38 3.86 -1.84
C PHE A 184 6.63 2.97 -1.75
N ALA A 185 6.62 1.77 -2.33
CA ALA A 185 7.77 0.86 -2.37
C ALA A 185 8.98 1.51 -3.07
N ALA A 186 8.77 2.18 -4.21
CA ALA A 186 9.81 2.94 -4.91
C ALA A 186 10.37 4.08 -4.05
N SER A 187 9.52 4.79 -3.29
CA SER A 187 9.95 5.85 -2.37
C SER A 187 10.77 5.31 -1.20
N CYS A 188 10.38 4.15 -0.65
CA CYS A 188 11.14 3.43 0.36
C CYS A 188 12.51 3.01 -0.17
N LEU A 189 12.55 2.43 -1.38
CA LEU A 189 13.79 2.01 -2.04
C LEU A 189 14.75 3.20 -2.20
N ARG A 190 14.26 4.33 -2.72
CA ARG A 190 15.06 5.57 -2.82
C ARG A 190 15.60 6.01 -1.47
N ARG A 191 14.79 5.95 -0.42
CA ARG A 191 15.22 6.36 0.93
C ARG A 191 16.27 5.43 1.51
N VAL A 192 16.15 4.13 1.28
CA VAL A 192 17.07 3.11 1.80
C VAL A 192 18.44 3.19 1.12
N TYR A 193 18.48 3.35 -0.22
CA TYR A 193 19.72 3.29 -0.98
C TYR A 193 20.34 4.64 -1.33
N LEU A 194 19.58 5.73 -1.25
CA LEU A 194 20.02 7.10 -1.51
C LEU A 194 19.76 8.00 -0.28
N PRO A 195 20.40 7.73 0.86
CA PRO A 195 20.11 8.44 2.11
C PRO A 195 20.48 9.93 2.10
N SER A 196 21.33 10.36 1.17
CA SER A 196 21.73 11.76 1.00
C SER A 196 20.64 12.63 0.37
N GLY A 197 19.65 12.03 -0.26
CA GLY A 197 18.54 12.73 -0.89
C GLY A 197 17.47 13.16 0.11
N ASN A 198 16.77 14.25 -0.23
CA ASN A 198 15.74 14.82 0.61
C ASN A 198 14.34 14.25 0.29
N TYR A 199 14.15 12.96 0.53
CA TYR A 199 12.96 12.23 0.14
C TYR A 199 11.86 12.14 1.20
N THR A 200 12.03 12.82 2.35
CA THR A 200 11.09 12.70 3.48
C THR A 200 9.67 13.12 3.10
N ARG A 201 9.51 14.20 2.34
CA ARG A 201 8.19 14.65 1.87
C ARG A 201 7.55 13.62 0.94
N GLN A 202 8.33 13.09 0.00
CA GLN A 202 7.84 12.09 -0.95
C GLN A 202 7.43 10.80 -0.23
N LEU A 203 8.25 10.33 0.72
CA LEU A 203 7.96 9.13 1.51
C LEU A 203 6.70 9.31 2.36
N CYS A 204 6.52 10.46 3.00
CA CYS A 204 5.31 10.76 3.76
C CYS A 204 4.07 10.81 2.86
N ALA A 205 4.15 11.48 1.71
CA ALA A 205 3.05 11.58 0.77
C ALA A 205 2.63 10.20 0.24
N THR A 206 3.59 9.43 -0.28
CA THR A 206 3.32 8.09 -0.83
C THR A 206 2.89 7.11 0.25
N GLY A 207 3.41 7.24 1.48
CA GLY A 207 3.00 6.45 2.64
C GLY A 207 1.54 6.71 3.04
N LEU A 208 1.12 7.96 3.09
CA LEU A 208 -0.27 8.31 3.36
C LEU A 208 -1.21 7.89 2.22
N CYS A 209 -0.80 8.03 0.96
CA CYS A 209 -1.56 7.49 -0.18
C CYS A 209 -1.71 5.98 -0.08
N ALA A 210 -0.63 5.25 0.25
CA ALA A 210 -0.68 3.81 0.44
C ALA A 210 -1.59 3.44 1.63
N PHE A 211 -1.57 4.19 2.73
CA PHE A 211 -2.47 3.95 3.85
C PHE A 211 -3.93 4.13 3.45
N LEU A 212 -4.29 5.19 2.75
CA LEU A 212 -5.68 5.40 2.29
C LEU A 212 -6.12 4.28 1.33
N LEU A 213 -5.34 4.03 0.28
CA LEU A 213 -5.74 3.15 -0.83
C LEU A 213 -5.51 1.66 -0.53
N CYS A 214 -4.44 1.31 0.17
CA CYS A 214 -4.14 -0.10 0.46
C CYS A 214 -4.74 -0.56 1.78
N SER A 215 -4.68 0.26 2.86
CA SER A 215 -5.18 -0.17 4.17
C SER A 215 -6.66 0.15 4.34
N CYS A 216 -7.07 1.41 4.23
CA CYS A 216 -8.45 1.77 4.55
C CYS A 216 -9.45 1.20 3.54
N GLN A 217 -9.16 1.29 2.25
CA GLN A 217 -10.02 0.71 1.21
C GLN A 217 -9.82 -0.79 1.07
N GLY A 218 -8.57 -1.29 1.23
CA GLY A 218 -8.27 -2.72 1.24
C GLY A 218 -8.97 -3.46 2.38
N ALA A 219 -9.03 -2.88 3.58
CA ALA A 219 -9.79 -3.44 4.71
C ALA A 219 -11.27 -3.56 4.37
N ALA A 220 -11.87 -2.53 3.76
CA ALA A 220 -13.25 -2.56 3.30
C ALA A 220 -13.48 -3.68 2.26
N ALA A 221 -12.56 -3.85 1.30
CA ALA A 221 -12.63 -4.93 0.32
C ALA A 221 -12.53 -6.31 0.95
N LEU A 222 -11.68 -6.49 1.98
CA LEU A 222 -11.55 -7.74 2.72
C LEU A 222 -12.82 -8.07 3.54
N LEU A 223 -13.43 -7.09 4.16
CA LEU A 223 -14.67 -7.27 4.92
C LEU A 223 -15.86 -7.67 4.02
N THR A 224 -15.87 -7.22 2.76
CA THR A 224 -16.91 -7.59 1.79
C THR A 224 -16.57 -8.85 0.98
N ALA A 225 -15.36 -9.40 1.14
CA ALA A 225 -14.86 -10.53 0.35
C ALA A 225 -15.73 -11.79 0.46
N SER A 226 -16.35 -12.03 1.60
CA SER A 226 -17.27 -13.17 1.79
C SER A 226 -18.51 -13.09 0.90
N ARG A 227 -18.93 -11.90 0.51
CA ARG A 227 -20.06 -11.65 -0.40
C ARG A 227 -19.67 -11.76 -1.87
N ASP A 228 -18.44 -11.38 -2.20
CA ASP A 228 -17.96 -11.22 -3.57
C ASP A 228 -17.27 -12.50 -4.13
N SER A 229 -17.37 -13.65 -3.46
CA SER A 229 -16.68 -14.93 -3.84
C SER A 229 -15.20 -14.74 -4.22
N VAL A 230 -14.48 -13.97 -3.42
CA VAL A 230 -13.07 -13.60 -3.65
C VAL A 230 -12.17 -14.84 -3.51
N THR A 231 -11.27 -15.05 -4.47
CA THR A 231 -10.30 -16.16 -4.41
C THR A 231 -9.31 -15.96 -3.27
N ALA A 232 -8.74 -17.05 -2.73
CA ALA A 232 -7.76 -17.00 -1.65
C ALA A 232 -6.53 -16.16 -2.01
N GLN A 233 -6.11 -16.19 -3.29
CA GLN A 233 -5.04 -15.33 -3.81
C GLN A 233 -5.37 -13.85 -3.68
N ASN A 234 -6.55 -13.42 -4.15
CA ASN A 234 -6.96 -12.02 -4.08
C ASN A 234 -7.08 -11.56 -2.62
N TYR A 235 -7.56 -12.45 -1.73
CA TYR A 235 -7.62 -12.18 -0.30
C TYR A 235 -6.21 -11.95 0.29
N ALA A 236 -5.27 -12.87 0.03
CA ALA A 236 -3.90 -12.78 0.53
C ALA A 236 -3.16 -11.55 -0.02
N THR A 237 -3.32 -11.25 -1.32
CA THR A 237 -2.71 -10.07 -1.94
C THR A 237 -3.27 -8.77 -1.36
N ASN A 238 -4.58 -8.67 -1.16
CA ASN A 238 -5.19 -7.48 -0.56
C ASN A 238 -4.76 -7.32 0.91
N PHE A 239 -4.56 -8.43 1.64
CA PHE A 239 -4.05 -8.36 3.00
C PHE A 239 -2.58 -7.91 3.05
N ALA A 240 -1.73 -8.39 2.14
CA ALA A 240 -0.35 -7.90 2.00
C ALA A 240 -0.32 -6.40 1.71
N LEU A 241 -1.17 -5.91 0.82
CA LEU A 241 -1.30 -4.48 0.52
C LEU A 241 -1.81 -3.69 1.72
N LEU A 242 -2.77 -4.23 2.50
CA LEU A 242 -3.24 -3.62 3.74
C LEU A 242 -2.08 -3.39 4.72
N VAL A 243 -1.26 -4.42 4.95
CA VAL A 243 -0.08 -4.31 5.82
C VAL A 243 0.92 -3.29 5.26
N LEU A 244 1.13 -3.27 3.94
CA LEU A 244 2.00 -2.28 3.27
C LEU A 244 1.52 -0.85 3.54
N GLY A 245 0.22 -0.59 3.48
CA GLY A 245 -0.35 0.72 3.80
C GLY A 245 -0.15 1.11 5.28
N ILE A 246 -0.22 0.14 6.22
CA ILE A 246 0.09 0.39 7.64
C ILE A 246 1.58 0.78 7.79
N VAL A 247 2.49 0.11 7.07
CA VAL A 247 3.90 0.51 7.01
C VAL A 247 4.02 1.95 6.47
N GLY A 248 3.21 2.32 5.48
CA GLY A 248 3.12 3.68 4.94
C GLY A 248 2.73 4.71 5.98
N LEU A 249 1.70 4.44 6.79
CA LEU A 249 1.30 5.31 7.89
C LEU A 249 2.43 5.43 8.93
N TYR A 250 3.07 4.32 9.29
CA TYR A 250 4.18 4.34 10.24
C TYR A 250 5.30 5.28 9.78
N THR A 251 5.70 5.19 8.51
CA THR A 251 6.74 6.07 7.94
C THR A 251 6.33 7.54 7.87
N ALA A 252 5.04 7.85 7.84
CA ALA A 252 4.54 9.22 7.88
C ALA A 252 4.53 9.81 9.30
N VAL A 253 4.36 8.97 10.34
CA VAL A 253 4.38 9.38 11.76
C VAL A 253 5.81 9.63 12.26
N CYS A 254 6.76 8.78 11.87
CA CYS A 254 8.18 8.91 12.23
C CYS A 254 8.87 10.01 11.44
#